data_a502f711b09a17d6a4fcc3dc7561a4f1
#
_entry.id   a502f711b09a17d6a4fcc3dc7561a4f1
#
_cell.length_a   1.000
_cell.length_b   1.000
_cell.length_c   1.000
_cell.angle_alpha   90.00
_cell.angle_beta   90.00
_cell.angle_gamma   90.00
#
_symmetry.space_group_name_H-M   'P 1'
#
loop_
_entity.id
_entity.type
_entity.pdbx_description
1 polymer ?
#
loop_
_entity_poly.entity_id
_entity_poly.type
_entity_poly.pdbx_seq_one_letter_code
_entity_poly.pdbx_strand_id
1 'polypeptide(L)'
;MEMAVSKIKAKTATANIHAVVGSDEAEVKHIAAELAVKLTPPGAGDFGLEIIDAAADNADQAAARIRSTIEALQTLPFFGNTKLVWLKNANFLGDDQKARSAAVQSALEELSELLDRGIGSEITFLISATEVDKRRGFYKTLTKRAEVQVFDRLDSGRAGWEEEATEIVQQRAKKRKLQFDADALDLFVLLTGGDTRQIDNELEKLDTFLGKDRVVGVELVRELVPLSRTGVIFELSNALAARDLELALTLVRRLLDHGESAVGILLVAIVPTIRNLLLAKDLMERHRLRPPHSPFQFISAINRLPAKATEHLPRKKDGSINAYGLGIAAQHADRFETNQLIDAMKACLEANRQLVTTQLDHELILTEVVVKLLGETKVGGTSVSRLSRH
;
A
#
# COMPACT_ATOMS: atom_id res chain seq x y z
N MET A 1 -0.93 20.52 10.71
CA MET A 1 -2.11 19.68 10.45
C MET A 1 -1.66 18.25 10.69
N GLU A 2 -2.18 17.63 11.74
CA GLU A 2 -1.73 16.32 12.24
C GLU A 2 -2.03 15.22 11.22
N MET A 3 -1.11 14.21 11.20
CA MET A 3 -1.20 13.01 10.36
C MET A 3 -2.63 12.46 10.30
N ALA A 4 -3.02 11.92 9.14
CA ALA A 4 -4.15 11.00 9.00
C ALA A 4 -3.86 9.66 9.69
N VAL A 5 -3.34 9.72 10.91
CA VAL A 5 -3.34 8.62 11.86
C VAL A 5 -4.78 8.51 12.30
N SER A 6 -5.44 7.39 12.00
CA SER A 6 -6.75 7.10 12.58
C SER A 6 -6.57 6.95 14.09
N LYS A 7 -6.51 8.10 14.80
CA LYS A 7 -6.50 8.13 16.26
C LYS A 7 -7.93 7.86 16.73
N ILE A 8 -8.18 6.61 17.09
CA ILE A 8 -9.40 6.26 17.80
C ILE A 8 -9.19 6.68 19.26
N LYS A 9 -9.69 7.86 19.62
CA LYS A 9 -9.72 8.26 21.04
C LYS A 9 -10.83 7.49 21.75
N ALA A 10 -10.47 6.73 22.78
CA ALA A 10 -11.46 6.11 23.65
C ALA A 10 -12.32 7.19 24.33
N LYS A 11 -13.65 6.98 24.37
CA LYS A 11 -14.60 7.89 25.03
C LYS A 11 -14.38 8.05 26.53
N THR A 12 -13.58 7.18 27.16
CA THR A 12 -13.22 7.17 28.58
C THR A 12 -11.75 6.71 28.74
N ALA A 13 -10.81 7.30 28.00
CA ALA A 13 -9.40 6.91 28.09
C ALA A 13 -8.87 7.28 29.48
N THR A 14 -8.43 6.28 30.25
CA THR A 14 -7.39 6.48 31.24
C THR A 14 -6.15 6.92 30.44
N ALA A 15 -5.61 8.08 30.72
CA ALA A 15 -4.47 8.68 30.00
C ALA A 15 -3.17 7.84 30.06
N ASN A 16 -3.22 6.65 30.67
CA ASN A 16 -2.09 5.78 30.96
C ASN A 16 -2.09 4.44 30.19
N ILE A 17 -2.98 4.23 29.21
CA ILE A 17 -2.97 3.04 28.36
C ILE A 17 -2.83 3.46 26.90
N HIS A 18 -1.80 2.93 26.21
CA HIS A 18 -1.49 3.25 24.82
C HIS A 18 -1.32 1.97 23.99
N ALA A 19 -1.80 1.98 22.77
CA ALA A 19 -1.64 0.87 21.85
C ALA A 19 -1.19 1.38 20.47
N VAL A 20 -0.12 0.80 19.94
CA VAL A 20 0.39 1.05 18.60
C VAL A 20 0.29 -0.26 17.83
N VAL A 21 -0.64 -0.33 16.89
CA VAL A 21 -1.01 -1.60 16.24
C VAL A 21 -1.16 -1.41 14.74
N GLY A 22 -1.04 -2.51 13.97
CA GLY A 22 -1.29 -2.48 12.54
C GLY A 22 -0.42 -3.47 11.78
N SER A 23 -0.66 -3.58 10.48
CA SER A 23 0.09 -4.49 9.61
C SER A 23 1.39 -3.90 9.07
N ASP A 24 1.62 -2.58 9.25
CA ASP A 24 2.91 -1.94 8.94
C ASP A 24 3.89 -2.11 10.11
N GLU A 25 4.64 -3.19 10.04
CA GLU A 25 5.59 -3.57 11.10
C GLU A 25 6.66 -2.48 11.36
N ALA A 26 7.14 -1.83 10.31
CA ALA A 26 8.20 -0.83 10.43
C ALA A 26 7.67 0.42 11.16
N GLU A 27 6.50 0.91 10.75
CA GLU A 27 5.89 2.08 11.37
C GLU A 27 5.42 1.78 12.81
N VAL A 28 4.84 0.61 13.05
CA VAL A 28 4.45 0.18 14.41
C VAL A 28 5.67 0.16 15.33
N LYS A 29 6.81 -0.42 14.90
CA LYS A 29 8.04 -0.47 15.69
C LYS A 29 8.62 0.92 15.95
N HIS A 30 8.66 1.76 14.93
CA HIS A 30 9.20 3.12 14.99
C HIS A 30 8.38 3.99 15.96
N ILE A 31 7.08 4.07 15.76
CA ILE A 31 6.18 4.90 16.59
C ILE A 31 6.10 4.38 18.03
N ALA A 32 6.07 3.05 18.21
CA ALA A 32 6.08 2.49 19.56
C ALA A 32 7.36 2.82 20.32
N ALA A 33 8.52 2.81 19.65
CA ALA A 33 9.79 3.21 20.26
C ALA A 33 9.82 4.70 20.61
N GLU A 34 9.38 5.59 19.70
CA GLU A 34 9.26 7.03 19.99
C GLU A 34 8.32 7.29 21.18
N LEU A 35 7.19 6.57 21.22
CA LEU A 35 6.21 6.71 22.28
C LEU A 35 6.75 6.18 23.61
N ALA A 36 7.47 5.06 23.62
CA ALA A 36 8.13 4.52 24.79
C ALA A 36 9.10 5.54 25.42
N VAL A 37 9.93 6.19 24.60
CA VAL A 37 10.84 7.26 25.08
C VAL A 37 10.06 8.42 25.72
N LYS A 38 8.94 8.84 25.14
CA LYS A 38 8.10 9.94 25.66
C LYS A 38 7.37 9.58 26.94
N LEU A 39 6.96 8.32 27.09
CA LEU A 39 6.19 7.82 28.23
C LEU A 39 7.07 7.33 29.38
N THR A 40 8.36 7.07 29.14
CA THR A 40 9.30 6.69 30.21
C THR A 40 9.50 7.85 31.16
N PRO A 41 9.29 7.65 32.47
CA PRO A 41 9.41 8.71 33.43
C PRO A 41 10.84 9.27 33.50
N PRO A 42 11.03 10.59 33.47
CA PRO A 42 12.36 11.19 33.58
C PRO A 42 12.96 10.90 34.97
N GLY A 43 14.22 10.45 34.99
CA GLY A 43 14.96 10.21 36.24
C GLY A 43 14.68 8.86 36.92
N ALA A 44 13.83 8.01 36.36
CA ALA A 44 13.54 6.70 36.96
C ALA A 44 14.63 5.62 36.68
N GLY A 45 15.67 5.95 35.89
CA GLY A 45 16.74 5.04 35.54
C GLY A 45 16.22 3.76 34.85
N ASP A 46 16.93 2.66 35.01
CA ASP A 46 16.58 1.36 34.44
C ASP A 46 15.29 0.76 35.02
N PHE A 47 14.79 1.27 36.13
CA PHE A 47 13.57 0.78 36.79
C PHE A 47 12.29 1.49 36.35
N GLY A 48 12.39 2.54 35.55
CA GLY A 48 11.25 3.29 35.04
C GLY A 48 10.63 2.70 33.77
N LEU A 49 11.32 1.77 33.14
CA LEU A 49 10.87 1.11 31.92
C LEU A 49 11.03 -0.41 32.02
N GLU A 50 9.92 -1.12 32.06
CA GLU A 50 9.86 -2.58 32.03
C GLU A 50 9.40 -3.05 30.66
N ILE A 51 10.31 -3.69 29.89
CA ILE A 51 10.04 -4.17 28.54
C ILE A 51 9.83 -5.69 28.57
N ILE A 52 8.67 -6.12 28.09
CA ILE A 52 8.36 -7.53 27.87
C ILE A 52 8.32 -7.76 26.38
N ASP A 53 9.35 -8.44 25.84
CA ASP A 53 9.33 -8.82 24.43
C ASP A 53 8.33 -9.96 24.25
N ALA A 54 7.25 -9.64 23.55
CA ALA A 54 6.11 -10.51 23.36
C ALA A 54 6.15 -11.30 22.06
N ALA A 55 7.26 -11.23 21.32
CA ALA A 55 7.45 -12.16 20.20
C ALA A 55 7.46 -13.61 20.71
N ALA A 56 6.53 -14.42 20.23
CA ALA A 56 6.34 -15.79 20.67
C ALA A 56 6.25 -16.74 19.47
N ASP A 57 6.95 -17.86 19.56
CA ASP A 57 6.97 -18.90 18.52
C ASP A 57 5.76 -19.85 18.64
N ASN A 58 5.23 -19.99 19.86
CA ASN A 58 4.11 -20.90 20.16
C ASN A 58 3.13 -20.29 21.19
N ALA A 59 2.03 -21.00 21.41
CA ALA A 59 0.95 -20.55 22.27
C ALA A 59 1.35 -20.45 23.75
N ASP A 60 2.19 -21.36 24.24
CA ASP A 60 2.61 -21.37 25.65
C ASP A 60 3.51 -20.19 25.96
N GLN A 61 4.45 -19.86 25.07
CA GLN A 61 5.26 -18.65 25.19
C GLN A 61 4.39 -17.41 25.14
N ALA A 62 3.43 -17.31 24.22
CA ALA A 62 2.52 -16.21 24.13
C ALA A 62 1.73 -16.00 25.43
N ALA A 63 1.13 -17.06 25.97
CA ALA A 63 0.39 -17.01 27.24
C ALA A 63 1.30 -16.61 28.42
N ALA A 64 2.54 -17.11 28.47
CA ALA A 64 3.52 -16.73 29.49
C ALA A 64 3.85 -15.22 29.42
N ARG A 65 4.08 -14.66 28.20
CA ARG A 65 4.35 -13.22 28.01
C ARG A 65 3.18 -12.35 28.45
N ILE A 66 1.94 -12.78 28.17
CA ILE A 66 0.73 -12.06 28.63
C ILE A 66 0.64 -12.07 30.16
N ARG A 67 0.87 -13.23 30.82
CA ARG A 67 0.87 -13.32 32.29
C ARG A 67 1.97 -12.48 32.92
N SER A 68 3.20 -12.51 32.38
CA SER A 68 4.27 -11.61 32.84
C SER A 68 3.88 -10.15 32.73
N THR A 69 3.11 -9.79 31.68
CA THR A 69 2.58 -8.41 31.54
C THR A 69 1.56 -8.09 32.63
N ILE A 70 0.65 -9.02 32.95
CA ILE A 70 -0.32 -8.85 34.03
C ILE A 70 0.40 -8.65 35.36
N GLU A 71 1.42 -9.46 35.67
CA GLU A 71 2.25 -9.34 36.88
C GLU A 71 2.95 -7.99 36.94
N ALA A 72 3.57 -7.56 35.83
CA ALA A 72 4.21 -6.25 35.70
C ALA A 72 3.23 -5.09 35.95
N LEU A 73 2.01 -5.18 35.43
CA LEU A 73 0.98 -4.15 35.62
C LEU A 73 0.39 -4.12 37.03
N GLN A 74 0.51 -5.20 37.79
CA GLN A 74 0.06 -5.28 39.18
C GLN A 74 1.16 -4.97 40.20
N THR A 75 2.42 -4.91 39.77
CA THR A 75 3.57 -4.64 40.65
C THR A 75 3.83 -3.14 40.69
N LEU A 76 3.91 -2.58 41.88
CA LEU A 76 4.21 -1.16 42.10
C LEU A 76 5.65 -0.81 41.69
N PRO A 77 5.89 0.43 41.24
CA PRO A 77 7.25 0.91 40.95
C PRO A 77 8.17 0.79 42.13
N PHE A 78 9.39 0.28 41.95
CA PHE A 78 10.34 0.05 43.03
C PHE A 78 11.05 1.34 43.49
N PHE A 79 11.40 2.21 42.49
CA PHE A 79 11.98 3.53 42.73
C PHE A 79 11.27 4.57 41.87
N GLY A 80 10.78 5.62 42.46
CA GLY A 80 10.05 6.66 41.77
C GLY A 80 8.53 6.46 41.83
N ASN A 81 7.81 7.46 41.37
CA ASN A 81 6.35 7.50 41.52
C ASN A 81 5.60 6.84 40.32
N THR A 82 6.30 6.52 39.24
CA THR A 82 5.66 5.99 38.03
C THR A 82 6.58 5.05 37.26
N LYS A 83 6.01 4.08 36.49
CA LYS A 83 6.72 3.22 35.54
C LYS A 83 5.96 3.03 34.24
N LEU A 84 6.69 2.76 33.17
CA LEU A 84 6.16 2.30 31.88
C LEU A 84 6.35 0.79 31.77
N VAL A 85 5.26 0.05 31.53
CA VAL A 85 5.29 -1.36 31.13
C VAL A 85 5.02 -1.42 29.64
N TRP A 86 5.97 -1.96 28.88
CA TRP A 86 5.85 -2.07 27.42
C TRP A 86 5.79 -3.54 26.97
N LEU A 87 4.61 -3.98 26.53
CA LEU A 87 4.43 -5.25 25.85
C LEU A 87 4.79 -5.05 24.36
N LYS A 88 6.04 -5.38 24.04
CA LYS A 88 6.67 -5.09 22.75
C LYS A 88 6.54 -6.26 21.77
N ASN A 89 6.28 -5.97 20.49
CA ASN A 89 6.26 -6.97 19.41
C ASN A 89 5.24 -8.09 19.57
N ALA A 90 4.07 -7.82 20.14
CA ALA A 90 3.05 -8.86 20.31
C ALA A 90 2.59 -9.39 18.92
N ASN A 91 2.78 -10.69 18.69
CA ASN A 91 2.49 -11.39 17.44
C ASN A 91 1.44 -12.50 17.59
N PHE A 92 0.54 -12.36 18.56
CA PHE A 92 -0.50 -13.32 18.90
C PHE A 92 -1.90 -12.68 18.99
N LEU A 93 -2.06 -11.47 18.44
CA LEU A 93 -3.35 -10.78 18.39
C LEU A 93 -4.08 -10.96 17.05
N GLY A 94 -3.45 -11.67 16.11
CA GLY A 94 -3.99 -11.99 14.79
C GLY A 94 -5.01 -13.12 14.79
N ASP A 95 -5.15 -13.79 13.66
CA ASP A 95 -6.08 -14.91 13.45
C ASP A 95 -5.35 -16.24 13.11
N ASP A 96 -4.11 -16.37 13.55
CA ASP A 96 -3.31 -17.58 13.39
C ASP A 96 -3.65 -18.65 14.45
N GLN A 97 -3.08 -19.85 14.30
CA GLN A 97 -3.32 -20.97 15.21
C GLN A 97 -2.90 -20.65 16.65
N LYS A 98 -1.79 -19.94 16.84
CA LYS A 98 -1.28 -19.49 18.14
C LYS A 98 -2.29 -18.58 18.84
N ALA A 99 -2.78 -17.56 18.13
CA ALA A 99 -3.77 -16.62 18.62
C ALA A 99 -5.14 -17.27 18.94
N ARG A 100 -5.46 -18.41 18.33
CA ARG A 100 -6.70 -19.18 18.59
C ARG A 100 -6.58 -20.17 19.73
N SER A 101 -5.39 -20.39 20.29
CA SER A 101 -5.17 -21.29 21.40
C SER A 101 -5.97 -20.87 22.64
N ALA A 102 -6.57 -21.84 23.34
CA ALA A 102 -7.31 -21.61 24.58
C ALA A 102 -6.45 -20.92 25.65
N ALA A 103 -5.16 -21.29 25.76
CA ALA A 103 -4.24 -20.70 26.73
C ALA A 103 -4.00 -19.20 26.46
N VAL A 104 -3.86 -18.80 25.17
CA VAL A 104 -3.68 -17.40 24.77
C VAL A 104 -4.98 -16.62 24.96
N GLN A 105 -6.13 -17.21 24.60
CA GLN A 105 -7.42 -16.54 24.78
C GLN A 105 -7.73 -16.29 26.25
N SER A 106 -7.52 -17.28 27.12
CA SER A 106 -7.72 -17.12 28.58
C SER A 106 -6.81 -16.02 29.14
N ALA A 107 -5.52 -16.00 28.79
CA ALA A 107 -4.60 -14.97 29.25
C ALA A 107 -4.96 -13.57 28.73
N LEU A 108 -5.45 -13.45 27.48
CA LEU A 108 -5.94 -12.17 26.94
C LEU A 108 -7.24 -11.71 27.59
N GLU A 109 -8.12 -12.63 28.01
CA GLU A 109 -9.32 -12.32 28.80
C GLU A 109 -8.94 -11.76 30.18
N GLU A 110 -7.99 -12.42 30.88
CA GLU A 110 -7.45 -11.94 32.17
C GLU A 110 -6.85 -10.52 32.03
N LEU A 111 -6.04 -10.28 30.98
CA LEU A 111 -5.50 -8.95 30.70
C LEU A 111 -6.60 -7.95 30.38
N SER A 112 -7.61 -8.33 29.60
CA SER A 112 -8.76 -7.46 29.28
C SER A 112 -9.52 -7.05 30.53
N GLU A 113 -9.77 -7.98 31.46
CA GLU A 113 -10.41 -7.70 32.73
C GLU A 113 -9.59 -6.76 33.61
N LEU A 114 -8.26 -6.92 33.64
CA LEU A 114 -7.37 -6.01 34.35
C LEU A 114 -7.46 -4.60 33.78
N LEU A 115 -7.38 -4.45 32.43
CA LEU A 115 -7.50 -3.16 31.76
C LEU A 115 -8.89 -2.54 31.94
N ASP A 116 -9.96 -3.34 31.97
CA ASP A 116 -11.32 -2.85 32.21
C ASP A 116 -11.57 -2.40 33.66
N ARG A 117 -10.91 -3.03 34.63
CA ARG A 117 -10.90 -2.56 36.04
C ARG A 117 -10.07 -1.30 36.21
N GLY A 118 -9.10 -1.08 35.31
CA GLY A 118 -8.11 0.01 35.38
C GLY A 118 -6.80 -0.42 36.04
N ILE A 119 -5.71 0.14 35.54
CA ILE A 119 -4.37 0.02 36.15
C ILE A 119 -4.09 1.22 37.02
N GLY A 120 -3.17 1.09 37.98
CA GLY A 120 -2.79 2.18 38.88
C GLY A 120 -2.35 3.44 38.13
N SER A 121 -2.61 4.61 38.71
CA SER A 121 -2.23 5.90 38.09
C SER A 121 -0.71 6.07 37.95
N GLU A 122 0.07 5.33 38.73
CA GLU A 122 1.53 5.26 38.70
C GLU A 122 2.08 4.35 37.58
N ILE A 123 1.21 3.61 36.88
CA ILE A 123 1.60 2.67 35.82
C ILE A 123 1.08 3.17 34.49
N THR A 124 1.97 3.29 33.53
CA THR A 124 1.62 3.49 32.12
C THR A 124 1.81 2.19 31.37
N PHE A 125 0.84 1.79 30.56
CA PHE A 125 0.90 0.59 29.73
C PHE A 125 1.01 0.96 28.26
N LEU A 126 2.01 0.42 27.58
CA LEU A 126 2.17 0.50 26.14
C LEU A 126 2.16 -0.90 25.56
N ILE A 127 1.32 -1.14 24.54
CA ILE A 127 1.36 -2.36 23.74
C ILE A 127 1.68 -2.01 22.29
N SER A 128 2.62 -2.76 21.68
CA SER A 128 2.87 -2.71 20.24
C SER A 128 2.68 -4.08 19.62
N ALA A 129 1.84 -4.14 18.56
CA ALA A 129 1.46 -5.39 17.92
C ALA A 129 1.28 -5.25 16.42
N THR A 130 1.73 -6.27 15.69
CA THR A 130 1.47 -6.44 14.26
C THR A 130 0.39 -7.50 14.05
N GLU A 131 -0.26 -7.51 12.88
CA GLU A 131 -1.26 -8.52 12.51
C GLU A 131 -2.42 -8.67 13.49
N VAL A 132 -3.06 -7.57 13.85
CA VAL A 132 -4.14 -7.54 14.83
C VAL A 132 -5.50 -7.82 14.17
N ASP A 133 -6.24 -8.84 14.66
CA ASP A 133 -7.64 -9.05 14.28
C ASP A 133 -8.56 -8.10 15.05
N LYS A 134 -9.00 -7.05 14.36
CA LYS A 134 -9.83 -5.98 14.93
C LYS A 134 -11.24 -6.44 15.38
N ARG A 135 -11.65 -7.67 15.06
CA ARG A 135 -12.95 -8.25 15.46
C ARG A 135 -12.92 -8.85 16.85
N ARG A 136 -11.71 -9.19 17.37
CA ARG A 136 -11.54 -9.91 18.64
C ARG A 136 -11.81 -9.06 19.88
N GLY A 137 -12.18 -9.73 20.96
CA GLY A 137 -12.52 -9.10 22.24
C GLY A 137 -11.43 -8.20 22.80
N PHE A 138 -10.18 -8.66 22.83
CA PHE A 138 -9.06 -7.89 23.34
C PHE A 138 -8.84 -6.56 22.57
N TYR A 139 -8.96 -6.57 21.23
CA TYR A 139 -8.86 -5.33 20.47
C TYR A 139 -10.01 -4.34 20.80
N LYS A 140 -11.21 -4.87 21.06
CA LYS A 140 -12.35 -4.04 21.51
C LYS A 140 -12.08 -3.42 22.89
N THR A 141 -11.44 -4.16 23.80
CA THR A 141 -10.99 -3.62 25.10
C THR A 141 -9.95 -2.53 24.89
N LEU A 142 -8.94 -2.73 24.03
CA LEU A 142 -7.97 -1.68 23.71
C LEU A 142 -8.64 -0.42 23.15
N THR A 143 -9.56 -0.54 22.20
CA THR A 143 -10.26 0.63 21.62
C THR A 143 -11.13 1.37 22.63
N LYS A 144 -11.60 0.70 23.68
CA LYS A 144 -12.40 1.29 24.75
C LYS A 144 -11.53 1.96 25.83
N ARG A 145 -10.36 1.40 26.14
CA ARG A 145 -9.53 1.76 27.29
C ARG A 145 -8.23 2.46 26.98
N ALA A 146 -7.72 2.34 25.76
CA ALA A 146 -6.42 2.85 25.35
C ALA A 146 -6.53 3.99 24.33
N GLU A 147 -5.52 4.84 24.28
CA GLU A 147 -5.24 5.64 23.09
C GLU A 147 -4.64 4.72 22.02
N VAL A 148 -5.43 4.39 20.99
CA VAL A 148 -5.02 3.45 19.94
C VAL A 148 -4.56 4.22 18.72
N GLN A 149 -3.34 3.92 18.25
CA GLN A 149 -2.79 4.37 16.98
C GLN A 149 -2.68 3.18 16.04
N VAL A 150 -3.24 3.29 14.83
CA VAL A 150 -3.30 2.19 13.86
C VAL A 150 -2.47 2.56 12.65
N PHE A 151 -1.53 1.67 12.29
CA PHE A 151 -0.64 1.78 11.14
C PHE A 151 -0.77 0.52 10.29
N ASP A 152 -1.68 0.54 9.35
CA ASP A 152 -1.84 -0.56 8.40
C ASP A 152 -1.00 -0.29 7.16
N ARG A 153 -0.45 -1.36 6.56
CA ARG A 153 0.21 -1.26 5.25
C ARG A 153 -0.78 -0.72 4.22
N LEU A 154 -0.27 0.14 3.37
CA LEU A 154 -1.03 0.57 2.21
C LEU A 154 -1.24 -0.63 1.28
N ASP A 155 -2.48 -0.86 0.94
CA ASP A 155 -2.85 -1.88 -0.05
C ASP A 155 -2.88 -1.21 -1.44
N SER A 156 -1.81 -1.42 -2.21
CA SER A 156 -1.69 -0.89 -3.57
C SER A 156 -2.76 -1.43 -4.55
N GLY A 157 -3.48 -2.47 -4.19
CA GLY A 157 -4.66 -2.94 -4.94
C GLY A 157 -5.93 -2.16 -4.66
N ARG A 158 -5.94 -1.32 -3.62
CA ARG A 158 -7.11 -0.53 -3.22
C ARG A 158 -7.13 0.84 -3.90
N ALA A 159 -8.30 1.23 -4.41
CA ALA A 159 -8.47 2.58 -4.97
C ALA A 159 -8.16 3.67 -3.93
N GLY A 160 -7.36 4.68 -4.30
CA GLY A 160 -6.97 5.81 -3.45
C GLY A 160 -5.74 5.56 -2.58
N TRP A 161 -5.03 4.46 -2.77
CA TRP A 161 -3.77 4.20 -2.06
C TRP A 161 -2.68 5.21 -2.43
N GLU A 162 -2.64 5.68 -3.66
CA GLU A 162 -1.67 6.67 -4.14
C GLU A 162 -1.77 7.98 -3.36
N GLU A 163 -2.98 8.38 -2.95
CA GLU A 163 -3.19 9.59 -2.16
C GLU A 163 -2.67 9.42 -0.74
N GLU A 164 -3.01 8.27 -0.12
CA GLU A 164 -2.53 7.94 1.22
C GLU A 164 -0.98 7.87 1.22
N ALA A 165 -0.38 7.27 0.17
CA ALA A 165 1.07 7.23 0.00
C ALA A 165 1.67 8.63 -0.22
N THR A 166 1.03 9.45 -1.05
CA THR A 166 1.46 10.84 -1.32
C THR A 166 1.50 11.66 -0.04
N GLU A 167 0.49 11.56 0.82
CA GLU A 167 0.47 12.24 2.11
C GLU A 167 1.65 11.80 3.01
N ILE A 168 1.92 10.50 3.06
CA ILE A 168 3.06 9.94 3.82
C ILE A 168 4.38 10.47 3.28
N VAL A 169 4.59 10.40 1.97
CA VAL A 169 5.82 10.88 1.33
C VAL A 169 6.02 12.37 1.60
N GLN A 170 5.00 13.20 1.41
CA GLN A 170 5.08 14.64 1.66
C GLN A 170 5.45 14.96 3.11
N GLN A 171 4.86 14.28 4.09
CA GLN A 171 5.17 14.49 5.49
C GLN A 171 6.61 14.09 5.83
N ARG A 172 7.08 12.94 5.33
CA ARG A 172 8.43 12.45 5.56
C ARG A 172 9.49 13.29 4.82
N ALA A 173 9.20 13.70 3.60
CA ALA A 173 10.02 14.63 2.82
C ALA A 173 10.17 15.99 3.53
N LYS A 174 9.07 16.53 4.08
CA LYS A 174 9.09 17.77 4.85
C LYS A 174 9.97 17.68 6.10
N LYS A 175 9.96 16.55 6.83
CA LYS A 175 10.88 16.32 7.97
C LYS A 175 12.35 16.41 7.53
N ARG A 176 12.67 15.95 6.32
CA ARG A 176 14.01 15.96 5.69
C ARG A 176 14.30 17.24 4.89
N LYS A 177 13.34 18.19 4.86
CA LYS A 177 13.42 19.45 4.08
C LYS A 177 13.55 19.22 2.58
N LEU A 178 13.11 18.07 2.05
CA LEU A 178 13.05 17.77 0.63
C LEU A 178 11.80 18.41 0.01
N GLN A 179 11.94 18.92 -1.20
CA GLN A 179 10.87 19.52 -1.99
C GLN A 179 10.75 18.76 -3.30
N PHE A 180 9.61 18.12 -3.51
CA PHE A 180 9.33 17.40 -4.74
C PHE A 180 8.60 18.29 -5.74
N ASP A 181 9.00 18.23 -7.00
CA ASP A 181 8.14 18.64 -8.10
C ASP A 181 6.91 17.73 -8.14
N ALA A 182 5.77 18.22 -8.61
CA ALA A 182 4.52 17.46 -8.60
C ALA A 182 4.65 16.11 -9.33
N ASP A 183 5.20 16.13 -10.55
CA ASP A 183 5.40 14.93 -11.37
C ASP A 183 6.43 13.96 -10.73
N ALA A 184 7.45 14.49 -10.04
CA ALA A 184 8.44 13.70 -9.31
C ALA A 184 7.83 13.00 -8.10
N LEU A 185 6.93 13.66 -7.39
CA LEU A 185 6.22 13.10 -6.25
C LEU A 185 5.33 11.93 -6.66
N ASP A 186 4.54 12.11 -7.71
CA ASP A 186 3.68 11.06 -8.24
C ASP A 186 4.49 9.86 -8.73
N LEU A 187 5.60 10.11 -9.45
CA LEU A 187 6.50 9.04 -9.87
C LEU A 187 7.13 8.31 -8.68
N PHE A 188 7.59 9.04 -7.66
CA PHE A 188 8.18 8.45 -6.46
C PHE A 188 7.19 7.53 -5.73
N VAL A 189 5.94 7.96 -5.55
CA VAL A 189 4.86 7.17 -4.95
C VAL A 189 4.62 5.88 -5.74
N LEU A 190 4.58 5.96 -7.06
CA LEU A 190 4.38 4.80 -7.92
C LEU A 190 5.54 3.81 -7.85
N LEU A 191 6.79 4.31 -7.84
CA LEU A 191 7.98 3.45 -7.77
C LEU A 191 8.13 2.77 -6.42
N THR A 192 7.81 3.46 -5.32
CA THR A 192 7.87 2.90 -3.96
C THR A 192 6.66 2.05 -3.60
N GLY A 193 5.54 2.19 -4.32
CA GLY A 193 4.35 1.35 -4.18
C GLY A 193 3.67 1.43 -2.83
N GLY A 194 3.88 2.49 -2.07
CA GLY A 194 3.28 2.67 -0.75
C GLY A 194 3.90 1.83 0.37
N ASP A 195 5.00 1.12 0.12
CA ASP A 195 5.77 0.46 1.17
C ASP A 195 6.51 1.52 2.00
N THR A 196 6.10 1.68 3.25
CA THR A 196 6.59 2.75 4.14
C THR A 196 8.07 2.62 4.44
N ARG A 197 8.62 1.40 4.53
CA ARG A 197 10.06 1.16 4.69
C ARG A 197 10.82 1.58 3.44
N GLN A 198 10.30 1.23 2.27
CA GLN A 198 10.92 1.63 1.01
C GLN A 198 10.85 3.14 0.83
N ILE A 199 9.72 3.78 1.14
CA ILE A 199 9.59 5.24 1.14
C ILE A 199 10.69 5.88 1.99
N ASP A 200 10.91 5.41 3.23
CA ASP A 200 11.94 5.99 4.11
C ASP A 200 13.35 5.79 3.58
N ASN A 201 13.67 4.58 3.12
CA ASN A 201 15.00 4.28 2.57
C ASN A 201 15.30 5.13 1.33
N GLU A 202 14.32 5.29 0.43
CA GLU A 202 14.49 6.09 -0.78
C GLU A 202 14.55 7.59 -0.48
N LEU A 203 13.78 8.08 0.48
CA LEU A 203 13.89 9.48 0.94
C LEU A 203 15.23 9.75 1.61
N GLU A 204 15.78 8.83 2.40
CA GLU A 204 17.11 8.95 3.01
C GLU A 204 18.21 8.97 1.94
N LYS A 205 18.09 8.13 0.92
CA LYS A 205 19.01 8.12 -0.20
C LYS A 205 18.99 9.44 -0.98
N LEU A 206 17.79 9.96 -1.30
CA LEU A 206 17.65 11.26 -1.95
C LEU A 206 18.21 12.40 -1.10
N ASP A 207 17.94 12.39 0.21
CA ASP A 207 18.46 13.39 1.16
C ASP A 207 20.01 13.38 1.21
N THR A 208 20.59 12.19 1.23
CA THR A 208 22.05 12.00 1.22
C THR A 208 22.66 12.46 -0.10
N PHE A 209 22.05 12.12 -1.25
CA PHE A 209 22.53 12.46 -2.57
C PHE A 209 22.49 13.97 -2.83
N LEU A 210 21.38 14.62 -2.51
CA LEU A 210 21.15 16.04 -2.78
C LEU A 210 22.00 16.97 -1.87
N GLY A 211 22.39 16.53 -0.69
CA GLY A 211 23.19 17.34 0.24
C GLY A 211 22.50 18.69 0.57
N LYS A 212 22.99 19.77 -0.02
CA LYS A 212 22.44 21.14 0.20
C LYS A 212 21.31 21.50 -0.76
N ASP A 213 21.28 20.89 -1.93
CA ASP A 213 20.15 21.03 -2.86
C ASP A 213 18.98 20.19 -2.35
N ARG A 214 17.78 20.75 -2.38
CA ARG A 214 16.62 20.14 -1.73
C ARG A 214 15.47 19.85 -2.68
N VAL A 215 15.68 20.11 -3.99
CA VAL A 215 14.65 19.91 -5.01
C VAL A 215 14.80 18.51 -5.63
N VAL A 216 13.76 17.74 -5.59
CA VAL A 216 13.66 16.40 -6.18
C VAL A 216 12.86 16.50 -7.48
N GLY A 217 13.56 16.43 -8.61
CA GLY A 217 12.98 16.39 -9.94
C GLY A 217 12.74 14.96 -10.45
N VAL A 218 11.99 14.83 -11.54
CA VAL A 218 11.61 13.55 -12.17
C VAL A 218 12.81 12.70 -12.56
N GLU A 219 13.85 13.33 -13.16
CA GLU A 219 15.03 12.60 -13.63
C GLU A 219 15.83 12.00 -12.47
N LEU A 220 15.94 12.71 -11.35
CA LEU A 220 16.58 12.21 -10.14
C LEU A 220 15.83 11.00 -9.55
N VAL A 221 14.49 11.05 -9.53
CA VAL A 221 13.67 9.93 -9.09
C VAL A 221 13.89 8.71 -9.97
N ARG A 222 13.93 8.88 -11.30
CA ARG A 222 14.18 7.78 -12.25
C ARG A 222 15.55 7.15 -12.06
N GLU A 223 16.56 7.95 -11.78
CA GLU A 223 17.94 7.48 -11.64
C GLU A 223 18.17 6.74 -10.32
N LEU A 224 17.63 7.27 -9.23
CA LEU A 224 17.97 6.77 -7.90
C LEU A 224 16.95 5.80 -7.29
N VAL A 225 15.67 5.94 -7.61
CA VAL A 225 14.60 5.13 -6.97
C VAL A 225 14.38 3.84 -7.74
N PRO A 226 14.72 2.67 -7.17
CA PRO A 226 14.49 1.40 -7.84
C PRO A 226 12.99 1.08 -7.90
N LEU A 227 12.62 0.30 -8.92
CA LEU A 227 11.27 -0.23 -9.05
C LEU A 227 10.95 -1.16 -7.89
N SER A 228 9.94 -0.80 -7.12
CA SER A 228 9.28 -1.75 -6.21
C SER A 228 8.50 -2.80 -7.00
N ARG A 229 7.98 -3.79 -6.31
CA ARG A 229 7.02 -4.75 -6.88
C ARG A 229 5.85 -4.04 -7.58
N THR A 230 5.26 -3.06 -6.94
CA THR A 230 4.18 -2.22 -7.49
C THR A 230 4.68 -1.37 -8.65
N GLY A 231 5.92 -0.88 -8.58
CA GLY A 231 6.57 -0.15 -9.66
C GLY A 231 6.74 -0.99 -10.93
N VAL A 232 7.09 -2.28 -10.80
CA VAL A 232 7.18 -3.20 -11.97
C VAL A 232 5.80 -3.43 -12.60
N ILE A 233 4.74 -3.57 -11.80
CA ILE A 233 3.35 -3.67 -12.28
C ILE A 233 2.94 -2.40 -13.04
N PHE A 234 3.31 -1.24 -12.51
CA PHE A 234 3.05 0.05 -13.16
C PHE A 234 3.85 0.20 -14.47
N GLU A 235 5.13 -0.22 -14.49
CA GLU A 235 5.96 -0.21 -15.69
C GLU A 235 5.37 -1.14 -16.77
N LEU A 236 4.84 -2.30 -16.39
CA LEU A 236 4.10 -3.17 -17.30
C LEU A 236 2.88 -2.44 -17.91
N SER A 237 2.10 -1.74 -17.08
CA SER A 237 0.96 -0.96 -17.57
C SER A 237 1.38 0.13 -18.56
N ASN A 238 2.51 0.79 -18.31
CA ASN A 238 3.06 1.80 -19.22
C ASN A 238 3.57 1.16 -20.53
N ALA A 239 4.29 0.05 -20.47
CA ALA A 239 4.78 -0.67 -21.64
C ALA A 239 3.61 -1.13 -22.54
N LEU A 240 2.54 -1.65 -21.93
CA LEU A 240 1.31 -2.02 -22.62
C LEU A 240 0.65 -0.81 -23.31
N ALA A 241 0.50 0.31 -22.61
CA ALA A 241 -0.07 1.52 -23.17
C ALA A 241 0.80 2.12 -24.29
N ALA A 242 2.11 2.09 -24.14
CA ALA A 242 3.08 2.57 -25.12
C ALA A 242 3.22 1.65 -26.35
N ARG A 243 2.64 0.44 -26.35
CA ARG A 243 2.80 -0.63 -27.35
C ARG A 243 4.23 -1.18 -27.42
N ASP A 244 4.93 -1.19 -26.31
CA ASP A 244 6.26 -1.81 -26.22
C ASP A 244 6.12 -3.30 -25.87
N LEU A 245 6.04 -4.14 -26.92
CA LEU A 245 5.84 -5.58 -26.76
C LEU A 245 7.01 -6.25 -26.07
N GLU A 246 8.24 -5.89 -26.40
CA GLU A 246 9.45 -6.52 -25.86
C GLU A 246 9.57 -6.25 -24.37
N LEU A 247 9.41 -5.00 -23.97
CA LEU A 247 9.43 -4.60 -22.56
C LEU A 247 8.26 -5.25 -21.79
N ALA A 248 7.05 -5.24 -22.35
CA ALA A 248 5.88 -5.84 -21.71
C ALA A 248 6.08 -7.34 -21.42
N LEU A 249 6.59 -8.11 -22.38
CA LEU A 249 6.88 -9.54 -22.19
C LEU A 249 7.99 -9.78 -21.17
N THR A 250 9.04 -8.96 -21.19
CA THR A 250 10.13 -9.01 -20.20
C THR A 250 9.61 -8.77 -18.78
N LEU A 251 8.72 -7.79 -18.61
CA LEU A 251 8.15 -7.45 -17.31
C LEU A 251 7.16 -8.51 -16.81
N VAL A 252 6.36 -9.13 -17.70
CA VAL A 252 5.50 -10.27 -17.34
C VAL A 252 6.34 -11.42 -16.78
N ARG A 253 7.40 -11.80 -17.49
CA ARG A 253 8.33 -12.86 -17.04
C ARG A 253 8.94 -12.51 -15.71
N ARG A 254 9.48 -11.31 -15.55
CA ARG A 254 10.08 -10.82 -14.31
C ARG A 254 9.11 -10.89 -13.13
N LEU A 255 7.84 -10.52 -13.32
CA LEU A 255 6.81 -10.60 -12.27
C LEU A 255 6.54 -12.06 -11.86
N LEU A 256 6.42 -12.97 -12.83
CA LEU A 256 6.23 -14.40 -12.56
C LEU A 256 7.43 -15.01 -11.83
N ASP A 257 8.67 -14.69 -12.23
CA ASP A 257 9.91 -15.15 -11.59
C ASP A 257 10.03 -14.65 -10.14
N HIS A 258 9.45 -13.49 -9.82
CA HIS A 258 9.37 -12.97 -8.46
C HIS A 258 8.19 -13.50 -7.65
N GLY A 259 7.47 -14.50 -8.18
CA GLY A 259 6.39 -15.20 -7.48
C GLY A 259 5.04 -14.50 -7.53
N GLU A 260 4.85 -13.52 -8.44
CA GLU A 260 3.53 -12.95 -8.67
C GLU A 260 2.59 -13.97 -9.28
N SER A 261 1.34 -14.01 -8.82
CA SER A 261 0.36 -14.86 -9.48
C SER A 261 -0.02 -14.30 -10.85
N ALA A 262 -0.12 -15.17 -11.85
CA ALA A 262 -0.54 -14.76 -13.19
C ALA A 262 -1.94 -14.12 -13.20
N VAL A 263 -2.86 -14.61 -12.38
CA VAL A 263 -4.17 -13.98 -12.16
C VAL A 263 -4.02 -12.57 -11.59
N GLY A 264 -3.11 -12.38 -10.63
CA GLY A 264 -2.79 -11.07 -10.07
C GLY A 264 -2.28 -10.10 -11.14
N ILE A 265 -1.29 -10.50 -11.94
CA ILE A 265 -0.75 -9.70 -13.05
C ILE A 265 -1.87 -9.32 -14.05
N LEU A 266 -2.70 -10.30 -14.43
CA LEU A 266 -3.81 -10.07 -15.34
C LEU A 266 -4.80 -9.03 -14.81
N LEU A 267 -5.23 -9.17 -13.53
CA LEU A 267 -6.30 -8.35 -12.95
C LEU A 267 -5.80 -6.98 -12.44
N VAL A 268 -4.54 -6.86 -12.07
CA VAL A 268 -3.99 -5.61 -11.48
C VAL A 268 -3.29 -4.74 -12.54
N ALA A 269 -2.68 -5.33 -13.56
CA ALA A 269 -1.95 -4.59 -14.60
C ALA A 269 -2.69 -4.60 -15.95
N ILE A 270 -2.93 -5.78 -16.53
CA ILE A 270 -3.34 -5.89 -17.94
C ILE A 270 -4.79 -5.40 -18.14
N VAL A 271 -5.75 -5.95 -17.40
CA VAL A 271 -7.17 -5.59 -17.50
C VAL A 271 -7.42 -4.10 -17.22
N PRO A 272 -6.86 -3.50 -16.13
CA PRO A 272 -7.03 -2.07 -15.90
C PRO A 272 -6.43 -1.19 -17.01
N THR A 273 -5.29 -1.57 -17.59
CA THR A 273 -4.67 -0.83 -18.68
C THR A 273 -5.57 -0.83 -19.92
N ILE A 274 -6.10 -1.99 -20.35
CA ILE A 274 -7.01 -2.09 -21.49
C ILE A 274 -8.29 -1.30 -21.22
N ARG A 275 -8.86 -1.41 -20.03
CA ARG A 275 -10.05 -0.65 -19.62
C ARG A 275 -9.80 0.85 -19.67
N ASN A 276 -8.67 1.32 -19.16
CA ASN A 276 -8.33 2.74 -19.17
C ASN A 276 -8.10 3.27 -20.60
N LEU A 277 -7.48 2.47 -21.49
CA LEU A 277 -7.34 2.80 -22.90
C LEU A 277 -8.71 2.94 -23.60
N LEU A 278 -9.65 2.01 -23.35
CA LEU A 278 -11.01 2.07 -23.86
C LEU A 278 -11.75 3.32 -23.36
N LEU A 279 -11.71 3.57 -22.05
CA LEU A 279 -12.36 4.72 -21.43
C LEU A 279 -11.77 6.04 -21.93
N ALA A 280 -10.44 6.14 -22.02
CA ALA A 280 -9.77 7.33 -22.53
C ALA A 280 -10.16 7.60 -23.98
N LYS A 281 -10.13 6.56 -24.83
CA LYS A 281 -10.50 6.67 -26.24
C LYS A 281 -11.95 7.11 -26.39
N ASP A 282 -12.89 6.49 -25.69
CA ASP A 282 -14.31 6.85 -25.71
C ASP A 282 -14.55 8.31 -25.28
N LEU A 283 -13.91 8.74 -24.17
CA LEU A 283 -14.02 10.15 -23.71
C LEU A 283 -13.44 11.13 -24.72
N MET A 284 -12.28 10.80 -25.32
CA MET A 284 -11.64 11.66 -26.31
C MET A 284 -12.49 11.77 -27.57
N GLU A 285 -13.05 10.69 -28.06
CA GLU A 285 -13.92 10.68 -29.27
C GLU A 285 -15.24 11.41 -29.02
N ARG A 286 -15.95 11.10 -27.93
CA ARG A 286 -17.25 11.71 -27.58
C ARG A 286 -17.16 13.20 -27.32
N HIS A 287 -16.07 13.63 -26.65
CA HIS A 287 -15.92 15.03 -26.22
C HIS A 287 -14.90 15.79 -27.06
N ARG A 288 -14.41 15.22 -28.16
CA ARG A 288 -13.43 15.82 -29.08
C ARG A 288 -12.20 16.35 -28.36
N LEU A 289 -11.73 15.60 -27.34
CA LEU A 289 -10.51 15.95 -26.62
C LEU A 289 -9.29 15.54 -27.44
N ARG A 290 -8.26 16.38 -27.42
CA ARG A 290 -6.98 16.05 -28.07
C ARG A 290 -6.14 15.13 -27.16
N PRO A 291 -5.27 14.27 -27.73
CA PRO A 291 -4.30 13.52 -26.96
C PRO A 291 -3.49 14.47 -26.06
N PRO A 292 -3.41 14.19 -24.74
CA PRO A 292 -2.71 15.06 -23.82
C PRO A 292 -1.20 14.86 -23.88
N HIS A 293 -0.42 15.91 -23.60
CA HIS A 293 1.02 15.80 -23.44
C HIS A 293 1.42 15.27 -22.06
N SER A 294 0.55 15.42 -21.05
CA SER A 294 0.75 14.88 -19.71
C SER A 294 -0.55 14.30 -19.15
N PRO A 295 -0.49 13.35 -18.21
CA PRO A 295 -1.68 12.81 -17.54
C PRO A 295 -2.56 13.89 -16.91
N PHE A 296 -1.94 14.91 -16.29
CA PHE A 296 -2.64 16.01 -15.61
C PHE A 296 -3.42 16.91 -16.56
N GLN A 297 -2.94 17.10 -17.79
CA GLN A 297 -3.69 17.84 -18.80
C GLN A 297 -5.01 17.15 -19.13
N PHE A 298 -5.02 15.82 -19.20
CA PHE A 298 -6.24 15.06 -19.42
C PHE A 298 -7.18 15.14 -18.23
N ILE A 299 -6.65 14.98 -17.01
CA ILE A 299 -7.42 15.11 -15.77
C ILE A 299 -8.11 16.48 -15.70
N SER A 300 -7.38 17.54 -16.00
CA SER A 300 -7.95 18.90 -16.07
C SER A 300 -9.04 19.04 -17.12
N ALA A 301 -8.90 18.37 -18.26
CA ALA A 301 -9.90 18.40 -19.33
C ALA A 301 -11.18 17.65 -18.93
N ILE A 302 -11.08 16.45 -18.36
CA ILE A 302 -12.26 15.66 -17.94
C ILE A 302 -12.99 16.28 -16.74
N ASN A 303 -12.29 16.96 -15.84
CA ASN A 303 -12.92 17.68 -14.73
C ASN A 303 -13.79 18.86 -15.18
N ARG A 304 -13.64 19.34 -16.42
CA ARG A 304 -14.48 20.38 -17.02
C ARG A 304 -15.71 19.82 -17.73
N LEU A 305 -15.79 18.48 -17.89
CA LEU A 305 -16.93 17.84 -18.53
C LEU A 305 -18.15 17.86 -17.59
N PRO A 306 -19.38 17.77 -18.15
CA PRO A 306 -20.59 17.62 -17.35
C PRO A 306 -20.52 16.39 -16.45
N ALA A 307 -21.02 16.47 -15.23
CA ALA A 307 -20.99 15.38 -14.24
C ALA A 307 -21.52 14.04 -14.82
N LYS A 308 -22.57 14.10 -15.66
CA LYS A 308 -23.14 12.92 -16.33
C LYS A 308 -22.14 12.22 -17.26
N ALA A 309 -21.20 12.94 -17.85
CA ALA A 309 -20.19 12.37 -18.76
C ALA A 309 -19.10 11.61 -17.98
N THR A 310 -18.94 11.89 -16.71
CA THR A 310 -17.88 11.33 -15.85
C THR A 310 -18.41 10.50 -14.68
N GLU A 311 -19.73 10.27 -14.57
CA GLU A 311 -20.34 9.56 -13.43
C GLU A 311 -19.88 8.09 -13.31
N HIS A 312 -19.54 7.47 -14.45
CA HIS A 312 -19.07 6.10 -14.53
C HIS A 312 -17.57 5.93 -14.22
N LEU A 313 -16.83 7.05 -14.08
CA LEU A 313 -15.41 7.00 -13.80
C LEU A 313 -15.15 6.72 -12.30
N PRO A 314 -14.08 5.98 -11.98
CA PRO A 314 -13.71 5.74 -10.59
C PRO A 314 -13.39 7.07 -9.88
N ARG A 315 -13.90 7.21 -8.65
CA ARG A 315 -13.72 8.41 -7.84
C ARG A 315 -12.93 8.11 -6.58
N LYS A 316 -12.19 9.10 -6.15
CA LYS A 316 -11.47 9.13 -4.88
C LYS A 316 -12.44 9.36 -3.71
N LYS A 317 -11.95 9.21 -2.47
CA LYS A 317 -12.74 9.44 -1.24
C LYS A 317 -13.28 10.88 -1.13
N ASP A 318 -12.56 11.85 -1.68
CA ASP A 318 -12.95 13.26 -1.72
C ASP A 318 -13.95 13.59 -2.83
N GLY A 319 -14.36 12.58 -3.63
CA GLY A 319 -15.29 12.73 -4.75
C GLY A 319 -14.62 13.14 -6.07
N SER A 320 -13.34 13.46 -6.10
CA SER A 320 -12.58 13.74 -7.32
C SER A 320 -12.43 12.47 -8.17
N ILE A 321 -12.16 12.63 -9.47
CA ILE A 321 -11.98 11.48 -10.37
C ILE A 321 -10.59 10.88 -10.14
N ASN A 322 -10.52 9.57 -9.90
CA ASN A 322 -9.23 8.86 -9.90
C ASN A 322 -8.79 8.63 -11.35
N ALA A 323 -8.08 9.59 -11.89
CA ALA A 323 -7.85 9.70 -13.33
C ALA A 323 -6.39 9.57 -13.75
N TYR A 324 -5.44 9.32 -12.83
CA TYR A 324 -4.02 9.29 -13.20
C TYR A 324 -3.72 8.19 -14.24
N GLY A 325 -4.12 6.95 -13.96
CA GLY A 325 -3.98 5.84 -14.93
C GLY A 325 -4.78 6.06 -16.23
N LEU A 326 -5.91 6.76 -16.14
CA LEU A 326 -6.70 7.15 -17.30
C LEU A 326 -5.97 8.23 -18.12
N GLY A 327 -5.29 9.18 -17.44
CA GLY A 327 -4.47 10.21 -18.08
C GLY A 327 -3.26 9.65 -18.82
N ILE A 328 -2.60 8.63 -18.25
CA ILE A 328 -1.53 7.89 -18.93
C ILE A 328 -2.09 7.18 -20.16
N ALA A 329 -3.20 6.47 -20.01
CA ALA A 329 -3.84 5.78 -21.13
C ALA A 329 -4.24 6.76 -22.27
N ALA A 330 -4.70 7.96 -21.93
CA ALA A 330 -5.09 8.98 -22.91
C ALA A 330 -3.93 9.47 -23.78
N GLN A 331 -2.68 9.44 -23.28
CA GLN A 331 -1.51 9.80 -24.07
C GLN A 331 -1.22 8.83 -25.22
N HIS A 332 -1.77 7.62 -25.14
CA HIS A 332 -1.48 6.53 -26.06
C HIS A 332 -2.74 5.92 -26.71
N ALA A 333 -3.94 6.32 -26.31
CA ALA A 333 -5.20 5.72 -26.72
C ALA A 333 -5.46 5.83 -28.24
N ASP A 334 -4.90 6.85 -28.90
CA ASP A 334 -4.96 7.04 -30.36
C ASP A 334 -4.20 5.96 -31.15
N ARG A 335 -3.24 5.26 -30.51
CA ARG A 335 -2.46 4.18 -31.12
C ARG A 335 -3.21 2.84 -31.22
N PHE A 336 -4.41 2.77 -30.65
CA PHE A 336 -5.21 1.54 -30.60
C PHE A 336 -6.54 1.70 -31.32
N GLU A 337 -6.94 0.68 -32.04
CA GLU A 337 -8.30 0.59 -32.58
C GLU A 337 -9.26 0.11 -31.47
N THR A 338 -10.48 0.65 -31.45
CA THR A 338 -11.49 0.30 -30.43
C THR A 338 -11.81 -1.20 -30.46
N ASN A 339 -11.94 -1.81 -31.66
CA ASN A 339 -12.19 -3.23 -31.78
C ASN A 339 -11.01 -4.07 -31.26
N GLN A 340 -9.77 -3.64 -31.48
CA GLN A 340 -8.57 -4.29 -30.92
C GLN A 340 -8.62 -4.34 -29.39
N LEU A 341 -8.96 -3.23 -28.74
CA LEU A 341 -9.08 -3.17 -27.28
C LEU A 341 -10.24 -4.03 -26.75
N ILE A 342 -11.37 -4.09 -27.47
CA ILE A 342 -12.50 -4.96 -27.14
C ILE A 342 -12.09 -6.44 -27.24
N ASP A 343 -11.38 -6.82 -28.30
CA ASP A 343 -10.94 -8.20 -28.47
C ASP A 343 -9.85 -8.59 -27.47
N ALA A 344 -8.97 -7.66 -27.10
CA ALA A 344 -8.02 -7.83 -26.00
C ALA A 344 -8.74 -8.03 -24.64
N MET A 345 -9.83 -7.31 -24.39
CA MET A 345 -10.63 -7.50 -23.17
C MET A 345 -11.30 -8.88 -23.14
N LYS A 346 -11.82 -9.37 -24.28
CA LYS A 346 -12.34 -10.74 -24.39
C LYS A 346 -11.23 -11.78 -24.16
N ALA A 347 -10.03 -11.53 -24.69
CA ALA A 347 -8.87 -12.39 -24.45
C ALA A 347 -8.49 -12.45 -22.97
N CYS A 348 -8.58 -11.34 -22.25
CA CYS A 348 -8.38 -11.31 -20.81
C CYS A 348 -9.40 -12.18 -20.06
N LEU A 349 -10.67 -12.17 -20.45
CA LEU A 349 -11.70 -13.02 -19.85
C LEU A 349 -11.37 -14.51 -20.05
N GLU A 350 -11.00 -14.89 -21.28
CA GLU A 350 -10.61 -16.27 -21.59
C GLU A 350 -9.32 -16.67 -20.84
N ALA A 351 -8.32 -15.80 -20.78
CA ALA A 351 -7.10 -16.03 -20.04
C ALA A 351 -7.37 -16.23 -18.54
N ASN A 352 -8.25 -15.41 -17.95
CA ASN A 352 -8.63 -15.58 -16.53
C ASN A 352 -9.29 -16.95 -16.29
N ARG A 353 -10.16 -17.39 -17.22
CA ARG A 353 -10.76 -18.73 -17.17
C ARG A 353 -9.69 -19.82 -17.23
N GLN A 354 -8.77 -19.73 -18.19
CA GLN A 354 -7.70 -20.72 -18.36
C GLN A 354 -6.75 -20.78 -17.16
N LEU A 355 -6.33 -19.64 -16.61
CA LEU A 355 -5.47 -19.55 -15.44
C LEU A 355 -6.06 -20.24 -14.19
N VAL A 356 -7.40 -20.27 -14.08
CA VAL A 356 -8.09 -20.84 -12.91
C VAL A 356 -8.49 -22.30 -13.15
N THR A 357 -8.78 -22.71 -14.40
CA THR A 357 -9.40 -24.00 -14.68
C THR A 357 -8.49 -24.99 -15.39
N THR A 358 -7.30 -24.60 -15.86
CA THR A 358 -6.38 -25.44 -16.59
C THR A 358 -5.00 -25.49 -15.93
N GLN A 359 -4.16 -26.42 -16.39
CA GLN A 359 -2.76 -26.53 -15.98
C GLN A 359 -1.81 -26.01 -17.07
N LEU A 360 -2.30 -25.16 -17.96
CA LEU A 360 -1.47 -24.54 -18.99
C LEU A 360 -0.43 -23.62 -18.36
N ASP A 361 0.69 -23.46 -19.05
CA ASP A 361 1.73 -22.54 -18.63
C ASP A 361 1.19 -21.10 -18.49
N HIS A 362 1.35 -20.54 -17.32
CA HIS A 362 0.84 -19.22 -16.98
C HIS A 362 1.53 -18.11 -17.79
N GLU A 363 2.83 -18.24 -18.08
CA GLU A 363 3.58 -17.29 -18.90
C GLU A 363 3.03 -17.30 -20.34
N LEU A 364 2.74 -18.48 -20.87
CA LEU A 364 2.17 -18.63 -22.22
C LEU A 364 0.79 -17.94 -22.33
N ILE A 365 -0.09 -18.16 -21.33
CA ILE A 365 -1.42 -17.54 -21.31
C ILE A 365 -1.31 -16.01 -21.30
N LEU A 366 -0.47 -15.45 -20.43
CA LEU A 366 -0.29 -13.99 -20.35
C LEU A 366 0.38 -13.43 -21.60
N THR A 367 1.36 -14.14 -22.17
CA THR A 367 2.01 -13.77 -23.44
C THR A 367 0.99 -13.68 -24.57
N GLU A 368 0.06 -14.64 -24.67
CA GLU A 368 -0.99 -14.62 -25.69
C GLU A 368 -1.88 -13.37 -25.58
N VAL A 369 -2.26 -12.98 -24.36
CA VAL A 369 -3.05 -11.74 -24.12
C VAL A 369 -2.27 -10.51 -24.55
N VAL A 370 -0.99 -10.40 -24.15
CA VAL A 370 -0.13 -9.27 -24.49
C VAL A 370 0.07 -9.15 -25.99
N VAL A 371 0.32 -10.27 -26.67
CA VAL A 371 0.46 -10.31 -28.14
C VAL A 371 -0.84 -9.94 -28.85
N LYS A 372 -2.00 -10.38 -28.36
CA LYS A 372 -3.31 -9.97 -28.92
C LYS A 372 -3.57 -8.48 -28.76
N LEU A 373 -3.13 -7.89 -27.64
CA LEU A 373 -3.25 -6.45 -27.41
C LEU A 373 -2.30 -5.63 -28.29
N LEU A 374 -1.03 -6.04 -28.37
CA LEU A 374 0.05 -5.23 -28.95
C LEU A 374 0.46 -5.66 -30.36
N GLY A 375 0.12 -6.88 -30.77
CA GLY A 375 0.44 -7.40 -32.08
C GLY A 375 -0.11 -6.52 -33.21
N GLU A 376 0.57 -6.48 -34.34
CA GLU A 376 0.12 -5.76 -35.51
C GLU A 376 -1.21 -6.36 -35.97
N THR A 377 -2.25 -5.54 -35.99
CA THR A 377 -3.43 -5.87 -36.80
C THR A 377 -2.96 -5.94 -38.25
N LYS A 378 -2.89 -7.13 -38.82
CA LYS A 378 -2.77 -7.25 -40.30
C LYS A 378 -3.95 -6.48 -40.87
N VAL A 379 -3.72 -5.26 -41.28
CA VAL A 379 -4.64 -4.52 -42.13
C VAL A 379 -4.74 -5.33 -43.38
N GLY A 380 -5.90 -5.96 -43.55
CA GLY A 380 -6.19 -6.77 -44.71
C GLY A 380 -6.03 -5.99 -46.01
N GLY A 381 -5.31 -6.57 -46.93
CA GLY A 381 -5.47 -6.32 -48.34
C GLY A 381 -4.68 -5.17 -48.94
N THR A 382 -3.59 -5.52 -49.60
CA THR A 382 -3.21 -5.04 -50.95
C THR A 382 -1.74 -5.42 -51.15
N SER A 383 -1.26 -6.02 -52.07
CA SER A 383 -1.65 -6.49 -53.39
C SER A 383 -0.47 -7.32 -53.88
N VAL A 384 -0.70 -8.58 -54.06
CA VAL A 384 0.13 -9.35 -54.99
C VAL A 384 -0.27 -8.92 -56.38
N SER A 385 0.48 -8.09 -57.03
CA SER A 385 0.50 -8.09 -58.47
C SER A 385 1.71 -7.31 -59.01
N ARG A 386 2.46 -8.02 -59.78
CA ARG A 386 3.45 -7.64 -60.79
C ARG A 386 4.91 -7.94 -60.45
N LEU A 387 5.21 -9.22 -60.53
CA LEU A 387 6.46 -9.64 -61.13
C LEU A 387 6.07 -10.67 -62.21
N SER A 388 5.79 -10.18 -63.39
CA SER A 388 5.88 -10.97 -64.59
C SER A 388 6.38 -10.08 -65.72
N ARG A 389 7.49 -10.53 -66.33
CA ARG A 389 8.06 -10.17 -67.64
C ARG A 389 9.00 -8.95 -67.68
N HIS A 390 10.27 -9.15 -67.62
CA HIS A 390 11.08 -9.41 -68.83
C HIS A 390 12.43 -9.99 -68.44
#